data_edf2d6de639b4d16e4585e4c415047f4
#
_entry.id   edf2d6de639b4d16e4585e4c415047f4
#
_cell.length_a   1.000
_cell.length_b   1.000
_cell.length_c   1.000
_cell.angle_alpha   90.00
_cell.angle_beta   90.00
_cell.angle_gamma   90.00
#
_symmetry.space_group_name_H-M   'P 1'
#
loop_
_entity.id
_entity.type
_entity.pdbx_description
1 polymer ?
#
loop_
_entity_poly.entity_id
_entity_poly.type
_entity_poly.pdbx_seq_one_letter_code
_entity_poly.pdbx_strand_id
1 'polypeptide(L)'
;MSEVTLKPKVTLKRKGEAAPFTFNEKLQIEMVWSTETDLDLCLFWKTKDGKEGGVFSNEFNQNMDDLGSLDKFPFIKHSGDEKTPRPGGESNEQIRVKDIGALSELYIVVLNYDAAIDNQNVTFSEHSGRVEITTDTGDNFEVPIDDSRSGHVYIVCMIENSNAGKKAINKGDVLTLGQAFSQIPGFKLICN
;
A
#
# COMPACT_ATOMS: atom_id res chain seq x y z
N MET A 1 7.59 -18.24 -20.56
CA MET A 1 6.88 -17.10 -19.92
C MET A 1 7.13 -15.92 -20.84
N SER A 2 6.07 -15.31 -21.39
CA SER A 2 6.22 -14.08 -22.17
C SER A 2 6.63 -12.94 -21.25
N GLU A 3 7.71 -12.26 -21.61
CA GLU A 3 8.18 -11.08 -20.89
C GLU A 3 7.12 -9.97 -21.04
N VAL A 4 6.66 -9.43 -19.91
CA VAL A 4 5.67 -8.34 -19.93
C VAL A 4 6.39 -7.04 -20.26
N THR A 5 6.03 -6.43 -21.37
CA THR A 5 6.55 -5.10 -21.73
C THR A 5 5.74 -4.04 -20.95
N LEU A 6 6.42 -3.33 -20.05
CA LEU A 6 5.78 -2.24 -19.30
C LEU A 6 5.45 -1.06 -20.23
N LYS A 7 4.27 -0.49 -20.05
CA LYS A 7 3.87 0.78 -20.65
C LYS A 7 4.67 1.93 -20.02
N PRO A 8 4.71 3.11 -20.65
CA PRO A 8 5.31 4.29 -20.04
C PRO A 8 4.75 4.53 -18.63
N LYS A 9 5.65 4.82 -17.68
CA LYS A 9 5.28 5.07 -16.28
C LYS A 9 4.39 6.32 -16.17
N VAL A 10 3.28 6.20 -15.46
CA VAL A 10 2.38 7.31 -15.13
C VAL A 10 2.59 7.70 -13.68
N THR A 11 3.02 8.93 -13.43
CA THR A 11 3.20 9.44 -12.06
C THR A 11 1.96 10.20 -11.62
N LEU A 12 1.29 9.71 -10.58
CA LEU A 12 0.14 10.36 -9.94
C LEU A 12 0.66 11.29 -8.84
N LYS A 13 0.90 12.57 -9.16
CA LYS A 13 1.57 13.53 -8.27
C LYS A 13 0.64 14.25 -7.32
N ARG A 14 -0.61 14.47 -7.72
CA ARG A 14 -1.54 15.31 -6.95
C ARG A 14 -2.67 14.48 -6.38
N LYS A 15 -3.08 14.81 -5.18
CA LYS A 15 -4.27 14.23 -4.56
C LYS A 15 -5.47 14.28 -5.50
N GLY A 16 -6.13 13.14 -5.69
CA GLY A 16 -7.28 12.97 -6.57
C GLY A 16 -6.94 12.62 -8.03
N GLU A 17 -5.66 12.69 -8.44
CA GLU A 17 -5.27 12.16 -9.76
C GLU A 17 -5.54 10.66 -9.81
N ALA A 18 -6.09 10.21 -10.93
CA ALA A 18 -6.49 8.83 -11.11
C ALA A 18 -6.08 8.31 -12.48
N ALA A 19 -5.72 7.04 -12.55
CA ALA A 19 -5.45 6.34 -13.80
C ALA A 19 -6.20 5.01 -13.86
N PRO A 20 -6.89 4.71 -14.96
CA PRO A 20 -7.49 3.40 -15.18
C PRO A 20 -6.41 2.36 -15.46
N PHE A 21 -6.64 1.12 -15.08
CA PHE A 21 -5.76 0.01 -15.36
C PHE A 21 -6.50 -1.31 -15.49
N THR A 22 -5.77 -2.30 -15.98
CA THR A 22 -6.23 -3.69 -16.05
C THR A 22 -5.13 -4.62 -15.54
N PHE A 23 -5.52 -5.78 -15.04
CA PHE A 23 -4.62 -6.90 -14.82
C PHE A 23 -5.41 -8.22 -14.86
N ASN A 24 -4.72 -9.32 -15.09
CA ASN A 24 -5.31 -10.65 -15.13
C ASN A 24 -5.09 -11.39 -13.81
N GLU A 25 -3.83 -11.74 -13.50
CA GLU A 25 -3.46 -12.53 -12.32
C GLU A 25 -2.32 -11.93 -11.50
N LYS A 26 -1.77 -10.79 -11.94
CA LYS A 26 -0.65 -10.16 -11.26
C LYS A 26 -0.76 -8.65 -11.25
N LEU A 27 -1.02 -8.11 -10.07
CA LEU A 27 -0.77 -6.71 -9.73
C LEU A 27 0.26 -6.71 -8.61
N GLN A 28 1.34 -5.95 -8.77
CA GLN A 28 2.40 -5.80 -7.78
C GLN A 28 2.44 -4.37 -7.29
N ILE A 29 2.49 -4.22 -5.99
CA ILE A 29 2.65 -2.96 -5.27
C ILE A 29 3.99 -3.04 -4.57
N GLU A 30 4.85 -2.07 -4.80
CA GLU A 30 6.17 -1.97 -4.20
C GLU A 30 6.34 -0.59 -3.60
N MET A 31 6.69 -0.54 -2.32
CA MET A 31 7.13 0.67 -1.64
C MET A 31 8.65 0.69 -1.63
N VAL A 32 9.23 1.83 -2.02
CA VAL A 32 10.69 2.05 -2.01
C VAL A 32 10.98 3.34 -1.28
N TRP A 33 11.97 3.33 -0.39
CA TRP A 33 12.42 4.52 0.34
C TRP A 33 13.93 4.49 0.60
N SER A 34 14.53 5.62 0.97
CA SER A 34 15.98 5.77 1.04
C SER A 34 16.53 6.21 2.40
N THR A 35 15.71 6.25 3.44
CA THR A 35 16.15 6.55 4.81
C THR A 35 16.29 5.29 5.65
N GLU A 36 16.98 5.40 6.79
CA GLU A 36 17.09 4.30 7.77
C GLU A 36 15.82 4.11 8.63
N THR A 37 14.82 4.95 8.43
CA THR A 37 13.54 4.82 9.12
C THR A 37 12.82 3.57 8.64
N ASP A 38 12.31 2.79 9.58
CA ASP A 38 11.46 1.66 9.30
C ASP A 38 10.06 2.15 8.89
N LEU A 39 9.66 1.82 7.66
CA LEU A 39 8.35 2.15 7.12
C LEU A 39 7.66 0.87 6.69
N ASP A 40 6.45 0.70 7.14
CA ASP A 40 5.64 -0.48 6.86
C ASP A 40 4.65 -0.23 5.72
N LEU A 41 4.68 -1.10 4.71
CA LEU A 41 3.67 -1.15 3.66
C LEU A 41 2.49 -2.03 4.11
N CYS A 42 1.29 -1.47 4.10
CA CYS A 42 0.07 -2.19 4.44
C CYS A 42 -0.95 -2.08 3.30
N LEU A 43 -1.79 -3.09 3.16
CA LEU A 43 -2.93 -3.05 2.24
C LEU A 43 -4.21 -3.41 2.98
N PHE A 44 -5.10 -2.45 3.12
CA PHE A 44 -6.44 -2.66 3.69
C PHE A 44 -7.46 -2.73 2.58
N TRP A 45 -8.53 -3.46 2.81
CA TRP A 45 -9.54 -3.68 1.77
C TRP A 45 -10.96 -3.68 2.31
N LYS A 46 -11.89 -3.39 1.41
CA LYS A 46 -13.32 -3.55 1.61
C LYS A 46 -13.90 -4.39 0.49
N THR A 47 -14.73 -5.34 0.84
CA THR A 47 -15.46 -6.17 -0.13
C THR A 47 -16.70 -5.47 -0.67
N LYS A 48 -17.23 -5.97 -1.76
CA LYS A 48 -18.51 -5.50 -2.35
C LYS A 48 -19.71 -5.74 -1.44
N ASP A 49 -19.62 -6.71 -0.52
CA ASP A 49 -20.65 -6.99 0.50
C ASP A 49 -20.38 -6.29 1.85
N GLY A 50 -19.37 -5.40 1.90
CA GLY A 50 -19.11 -4.51 3.03
C GLY A 50 -18.21 -5.06 4.13
N LYS A 51 -17.62 -6.25 3.96
CA LYS A 51 -16.60 -6.76 4.88
C LYS A 51 -15.29 -6.01 4.71
N GLU A 52 -14.53 -5.94 5.78
CA GLU A 52 -13.24 -5.24 5.83
C GLU A 52 -12.13 -6.19 6.26
N GLY A 53 -10.91 -5.92 5.83
CA GLY A 53 -9.74 -6.67 6.22
C GLY A 53 -8.45 -6.00 5.83
N GLY A 54 -7.33 -6.66 6.10
CA GLY A 54 -6.01 -6.12 5.78
C GLY A 54 -4.98 -7.22 5.58
N VAL A 55 -3.91 -6.83 4.90
CA VAL A 55 -2.67 -7.60 4.75
C VAL A 55 -1.53 -6.64 5.11
N PHE A 56 -0.73 -7.02 6.08
CA PHE A 56 0.32 -6.19 6.66
C PHE A 56 1.44 -7.05 7.23
N SER A 57 2.54 -6.46 7.66
CA SER A 57 3.67 -7.17 8.23
C SER A 57 3.24 -7.98 9.46
N ASN A 58 3.81 -9.18 9.62
CA ASN A 58 3.62 -10.03 10.78
C ASN A 58 4.31 -9.48 12.07
N GLU A 59 5.00 -8.37 11.98
CA GLU A 59 5.64 -7.71 13.11
C GLU A 59 4.62 -7.16 14.12
N PHE A 60 3.47 -6.67 13.64
CA PHE A 60 2.45 -6.08 14.49
C PHE A 60 1.83 -7.06 15.49
N ASN A 61 1.62 -8.32 15.12
CA ASN A 61 1.01 -9.31 16.00
C ASN A 61 1.65 -10.71 15.92
N GLN A 62 2.74 -10.86 15.18
CA GLN A 62 3.46 -12.11 14.97
C GLN A 62 2.60 -13.24 14.34
N ASN A 63 1.48 -12.90 13.72
CA ASN A 63 0.61 -13.84 13.06
C ASN A 63 0.94 -13.92 11.56
N MET A 64 1.52 -15.04 11.13
CA MET A 64 1.92 -15.22 9.73
C MET A 64 0.73 -15.20 8.74
N ASP A 65 -0.50 -15.40 9.21
CA ASP A 65 -1.70 -15.31 8.36
C ASP A 65 -1.99 -13.87 7.92
N ASP A 66 -1.50 -12.86 8.63
CA ASP A 66 -1.65 -11.46 8.29
C ASP A 66 -0.87 -11.07 7.02
N LEU A 67 0.14 -11.85 6.65
CA LEU A 67 0.81 -11.72 5.36
C LEU A 67 -0.10 -12.10 4.17
N GLY A 68 -1.25 -12.70 4.42
CA GLY A 68 -2.21 -13.07 3.40
C GLY A 68 -1.80 -14.28 2.56
N SER A 69 -2.51 -14.50 1.44
CA SER A 69 -2.31 -15.63 0.55
C SER A 69 -2.74 -15.30 -0.88
N LEU A 70 -2.04 -15.85 -1.88
CA LEU A 70 -2.45 -15.79 -3.30
C LEU A 70 -3.39 -16.92 -3.71
N ASP A 71 -3.53 -17.97 -2.87
CA ASP A 71 -4.29 -19.18 -3.21
C ASP A 71 -5.66 -19.24 -2.55
N LYS A 72 -5.90 -18.40 -1.56
CA LYS A 72 -7.19 -18.23 -0.88
C LYS A 72 -7.48 -16.74 -0.66
N PHE A 73 -8.75 -16.41 -0.43
CA PHE A 73 -9.17 -15.04 -0.11
C PHE A 73 -8.29 -14.45 1.02
N PRO A 74 -7.82 -13.21 0.89
CA PRO A 74 -8.19 -12.16 -0.07
C PRO A 74 -7.45 -12.20 -1.43
N PHE A 75 -6.64 -13.22 -1.72
CA PHE A 75 -5.79 -13.36 -2.92
C PHE A 75 -4.72 -12.26 -3.00
N ILE A 76 -4.26 -11.83 -1.84
CA ILE A 76 -3.26 -10.78 -1.61
C ILE A 76 -2.17 -11.37 -0.71
N LYS A 77 -0.89 -11.12 -1.03
CA LYS A 77 0.26 -11.61 -0.26
C LYS A 77 1.30 -10.52 -0.07
N HIS A 78 1.64 -10.26 1.19
CA HIS A 78 2.77 -9.41 1.60
C HIS A 78 4.08 -10.21 1.55
N SER A 79 5.19 -9.57 1.21
CA SER A 79 6.52 -10.21 1.16
C SER A 79 7.10 -10.51 2.54
N GLY A 80 6.61 -9.86 3.57
CA GLY A 80 7.19 -9.80 4.92
C GLY A 80 7.88 -8.46 5.13
N ASP A 81 8.25 -8.22 6.38
CA ASP A 81 8.88 -6.99 6.83
C ASP A 81 10.37 -6.95 6.44
N GLU A 82 10.85 -5.81 5.94
CA GLU A 82 12.27 -5.49 5.70
C GLU A 82 12.80 -4.60 6.84
N LYS A 83 13.22 -5.22 7.94
CA LYS A 83 13.62 -4.55 9.19
C LYS A 83 14.83 -3.65 9.11
N THR A 84 15.64 -3.75 8.08
CA THR A 84 16.92 -3.03 8.05
C THR A 84 17.15 -2.43 6.67
N PRO A 85 16.91 -1.12 6.52
CA PRO A 85 17.36 -0.40 5.32
C PRO A 85 18.85 -0.66 5.10
N ARG A 86 19.23 -1.03 3.91
CA ARG A 86 20.64 -1.24 3.56
C ARG A 86 21.38 0.09 3.65
N PRO A 87 22.46 0.20 4.43
CA PRO A 87 23.21 1.46 4.51
C PRO A 87 23.58 1.98 3.12
N GLY A 88 23.07 3.17 2.76
CA GLY A 88 23.31 3.80 1.47
C GLY A 88 22.58 3.18 0.27
N GLY A 89 21.56 2.33 0.50
CA GLY A 89 20.70 1.75 -0.52
C GLY A 89 19.22 2.10 -0.34
N GLU A 90 18.41 1.71 -1.29
CA GLU A 90 16.95 1.75 -1.16
C GLU A 90 16.47 0.47 -0.45
N SER A 91 15.52 0.65 0.47
CA SER A 91 14.74 -0.44 1.06
C SER A 91 13.45 -0.65 0.28
N ASN A 92 12.91 -1.85 0.28
CA ASN A 92 11.64 -2.11 -0.37
C ASN A 92 10.78 -3.13 0.38
N GLU A 93 9.48 -2.91 0.34
CA GLU A 93 8.46 -3.90 0.70
C GLU A 93 7.49 -4.10 -0.45
N GLN A 94 6.95 -5.30 -0.57
CA GLN A 94 6.13 -5.68 -1.70
C GLN A 94 4.84 -6.37 -1.27
N ILE A 95 3.77 -6.05 -1.99
CA ILE A 95 2.49 -6.77 -1.90
C ILE A 95 2.10 -7.22 -3.31
N ARG A 96 1.76 -8.49 -3.44
CA ARG A 96 1.22 -9.08 -4.67
C ARG A 96 -0.27 -9.31 -4.52
N VAL A 97 -1.00 -8.97 -5.58
CA VAL A 97 -2.46 -9.17 -5.67
C VAL A 97 -2.74 -10.04 -6.89
N LYS A 98 -3.48 -11.13 -6.70
CA LYS A 98 -3.85 -12.05 -7.77
C LYS A 98 -5.26 -11.79 -8.28
N ASP A 99 -6.18 -11.45 -7.39
CA ASP A 99 -7.57 -11.19 -7.75
C ASP A 99 -8.20 -10.17 -6.80
N ILE A 100 -9.01 -9.27 -7.36
CA ILE A 100 -9.81 -8.31 -6.58
C ILE A 100 -11.29 -8.38 -6.92
N GLY A 101 -11.74 -9.46 -7.56
CA GLY A 101 -13.13 -9.60 -8.01
C GLY A 101 -14.19 -9.40 -6.92
N ALA A 102 -13.89 -9.83 -5.69
CA ALA A 102 -14.77 -9.65 -4.52
C ALA A 102 -14.58 -8.30 -3.81
N LEU A 103 -13.51 -7.55 -4.10
CA LEU A 103 -13.16 -6.30 -3.43
C LEU A 103 -13.73 -5.10 -4.18
N SER A 104 -14.17 -4.08 -3.46
CA SER A 104 -14.59 -2.80 -4.00
C SER A 104 -13.50 -1.74 -3.89
N GLU A 105 -12.72 -1.77 -2.81
CA GLU A 105 -11.70 -0.79 -2.49
C GLU A 105 -10.48 -1.46 -1.87
N LEU A 106 -9.27 -1.02 -2.25
CA LEU A 106 -8.02 -1.37 -1.61
C LEU A 106 -7.27 -0.08 -1.28
N TYR A 107 -6.83 0.04 -0.04
CA TYR A 107 -6.10 1.20 0.48
C TYR A 107 -4.63 0.81 0.66
N ILE A 108 -3.75 1.41 -0.12
CA ILE A 108 -2.30 1.26 -0.01
C ILE A 108 -1.83 2.29 1.01
N VAL A 109 -1.34 1.81 2.12
CA VAL A 109 -1.02 2.61 3.30
C VAL A 109 0.44 2.41 3.67
N VAL A 110 1.10 3.50 4.01
CA VAL A 110 2.45 3.50 4.61
C VAL A 110 2.32 3.95 6.06
N LEU A 111 2.90 3.18 6.96
CA LEU A 111 2.87 3.42 8.39
C LEU A 111 4.29 3.67 8.89
N ASN A 112 4.49 4.69 9.71
CA ASN A 112 5.66 4.87 10.55
C ASN A 112 5.29 4.48 11.98
N TYR A 113 5.41 3.17 12.27
CA TYR A 113 4.92 2.59 13.51
C TYR A 113 5.70 3.08 14.73
N ASP A 114 7.02 3.12 14.65
CA ASP A 114 7.88 3.57 15.75
C ASP A 114 7.59 5.01 16.14
N ALA A 115 7.48 5.90 15.15
CA ALA A 115 7.11 7.28 15.40
C ALA A 115 5.70 7.42 16.00
N ALA A 116 4.77 6.52 15.63
CA ALA A 116 3.42 6.51 16.18
C ALA A 116 3.40 6.09 17.65
N ILE A 117 4.16 5.07 18.02
CA ILE A 117 4.27 4.60 19.41
C ILE A 117 4.94 5.66 20.29
N ASP A 118 6.00 6.27 19.80
CA ASP A 118 6.75 7.30 20.53
C ASP A 118 6.11 8.69 20.47
N ASN A 119 4.97 8.81 19.77
CA ASN A 119 4.26 10.08 19.53
C ASN A 119 5.17 11.19 18.98
N GLN A 120 6.06 10.82 18.06
CA GLN A 120 6.99 11.74 17.42
C GLN A 120 6.28 12.57 16.35
N ASN A 121 6.73 13.81 16.17
CA ASN A 121 6.25 14.67 15.10
C ASN A 121 7.11 14.44 13.84
N VAL A 122 6.61 13.64 12.92
CA VAL A 122 7.30 13.23 11.69
C VAL A 122 6.51 13.57 10.43
N THR A 123 7.22 13.66 9.31
CA THR A 123 6.62 13.86 7.99
C THR A 123 7.09 12.76 7.04
N PHE A 124 6.27 12.44 6.02
CA PHE A 124 6.64 11.44 5.03
C PHE A 124 7.59 11.94 3.94
N SER A 125 7.65 13.26 3.71
CA SER A 125 8.55 13.87 2.72
C SER A 125 10.05 13.66 3.01
N GLU A 126 10.41 13.36 4.26
CA GLU A 126 11.80 13.13 4.68
C GLU A 126 12.40 11.82 4.16
N HIS A 127 11.53 10.88 3.73
CA HIS A 127 11.96 9.52 3.41
C HIS A 127 12.28 9.28 1.94
N SER A 128 12.04 10.28 1.06
CA SER A 128 12.24 10.17 -0.39
C SER A 128 11.59 8.90 -0.97
N GLY A 129 10.41 8.59 -0.45
CA GLY A 129 9.70 7.35 -0.75
C GLY A 129 8.79 7.46 -1.96
N ARG A 130 8.44 6.30 -2.50
CA ARG A 130 7.43 6.15 -3.54
C ARG A 130 6.75 4.78 -3.46
N VAL A 131 5.53 4.72 -3.97
CA VAL A 131 4.85 3.46 -4.25
C VAL A 131 4.80 3.27 -5.75
N GLU A 132 5.26 2.13 -6.22
CA GLU A 132 5.17 1.68 -7.60
C GLU A 132 4.12 0.59 -7.73
N ILE A 133 3.25 0.69 -8.74
CA ILE A 133 2.21 -0.29 -9.02
C ILE A 133 2.38 -0.77 -10.46
N THR A 134 2.61 -2.06 -10.64
CA THR A 134 2.78 -2.68 -11.94
C THR A 134 1.81 -3.85 -12.14
N THR A 135 1.42 -4.10 -13.39
CA THR A 135 0.47 -5.16 -13.74
C THR A 135 1.04 -6.09 -14.82
N ASP A 136 0.47 -7.28 -14.93
CA ASP A 136 0.80 -8.24 -15.99
C ASP A 136 0.26 -7.85 -17.37
N THR A 137 -0.53 -6.79 -17.47
CA THR A 137 -0.95 -6.15 -18.74
C THR A 137 -0.06 -4.98 -19.12
N GLY A 138 0.99 -4.70 -18.32
CA GLY A 138 2.00 -3.68 -18.58
C GLY A 138 1.69 -2.30 -18.01
N ASP A 139 0.55 -2.09 -17.33
CA ASP A 139 0.29 -0.81 -16.66
C ASP A 139 1.35 -0.57 -15.56
N ASN A 140 1.82 0.68 -15.46
CA ASN A 140 2.92 1.06 -14.58
C ASN A 140 2.66 2.46 -14.01
N PHE A 141 2.47 2.54 -12.70
CA PHE A 141 2.18 3.78 -11.97
C PHE A 141 3.22 4.02 -10.89
N GLU A 142 3.40 5.30 -10.58
CA GLU A 142 4.19 5.75 -9.44
C GLU A 142 3.40 6.81 -8.67
N VAL A 143 3.37 6.67 -7.35
CA VAL A 143 2.79 7.65 -6.43
C VAL A 143 3.89 8.06 -5.44
N PRO A 144 4.36 9.32 -5.48
CA PRO A 144 5.36 9.79 -4.55
C PRO A 144 4.84 9.81 -3.11
N ILE A 145 5.74 9.54 -2.16
CA ILE A 145 5.52 9.71 -0.72
C ILE A 145 6.28 10.98 -0.31
N ASP A 146 5.69 12.16 -0.59
CA ASP A 146 6.36 13.46 -0.46
C ASP A 146 5.56 14.48 0.36
N ASP A 147 4.59 14.02 1.15
CA ASP A 147 3.74 14.90 1.94
C ASP A 147 4.49 15.45 3.17
N SER A 148 4.47 16.77 3.33
CA SER A 148 5.12 17.49 4.42
C SER A 148 4.21 17.71 5.65
N ARG A 149 2.96 17.24 5.60
CA ARG A 149 2.07 17.27 6.77
C ARG A 149 2.52 16.23 7.80
N SER A 150 2.39 16.59 9.07
CA SER A 150 2.73 15.69 10.16
C SER A 150 1.68 14.61 10.35
N GLY A 151 2.13 13.39 10.56
CA GLY A 151 1.28 12.24 10.84
C GLY A 151 2.06 10.93 10.77
N HIS A 152 1.41 9.84 11.13
CA HIS A 152 2.05 8.52 11.26
C HIS A 152 1.54 7.51 10.23
N VAL A 153 0.41 7.80 9.60
CA VAL A 153 -0.25 6.93 8.62
C VAL A 153 -0.50 7.72 7.36
N TYR A 154 -0.02 7.21 6.22
CA TYR A 154 -0.20 7.84 4.92
C TYR A 154 -0.99 6.94 3.99
N ILE A 155 -2.20 7.33 3.61
CA ILE A 155 -2.94 6.68 2.53
C ILE A 155 -2.36 7.22 1.21
N VAL A 156 -1.44 6.46 0.63
CA VAL A 156 -0.74 6.86 -0.60
C VAL A 156 -1.69 6.77 -1.79
N CYS A 157 -2.31 5.62 -1.96
CA CYS A 157 -3.14 5.32 -3.11
C CYS A 157 -4.34 4.46 -2.70
N MET A 158 -5.44 4.63 -3.39
CA MET A 158 -6.59 3.73 -3.32
C MET A 158 -6.84 3.11 -4.69
N ILE A 159 -7.07 1.82 -4.73
CA ILE A 159 -7.58 1.13 -5.90
C ILE A 159 -9.09 1.01 -5.74
N GLU A 160 -9.83 1.60 -6.65
CA GLU A 160 -11.28 1.44 -6.80
C GLU A 160 -11.57 0.35 -7.82
N ASN A 161 -12.40 -0.61 -7.47
CA ASN A 161 -12.88 -1.65 -8.36
C ASN A 161 -14.41 -1.60 -8.47
N SER A 162 -14.89 -0.86 -9.43
CA SER A 162 -16.32 -0.65 -9.71
C SER A 162 -16.77 -1.29 -11.02
N ASN A 163 -18.06 -1.22 -11.32
CA ASN A 163 -18.59 -1.67 -12.60
C ASN A 163 -18.05 -0.85 -13.80
N ALA A 164 -17.55 0.35 -13.55
CA ALA A 164 -16.91 1.20 -14.56
C ALA A 164 -15.44 0.85 -14.83
N GLY A 165 -14.90 -0.15 -14.10
CA GLY A 165 -13.52 -0.59 -14.22
C GLY A 165 -12.68 -0.36 -12.95
N LYS A 166 -11.39 -0.56 -13.09
CA LYS A 166 -10.39 -0.38 -12.01
C LYS A 166 -9.64 0.92 -12.21
N LYS A 167 -9.41 1.64 -11.12
CA LYS A 167 -8.63 2.89 -11.10
C LYS A 167 -7.67 2.90 -9.92
N ALA A 168 -6.45 3.37 -10.15
CA ALA A 168 -5.52 3.78 -9.09
C ALA A 168 -5.72 5.28 -8.86
N ILE A 169 -5.92 5.70 -7.62
CA ILE A 169 -6.24 7.09 -7.23
C ILE A 169 -5.26 7.53 -6.16
N ASN A 170 -4.47 8.57 -6.42
CA ASN A 170 -3.64 9.21 -5.39
C ASN A 170 -4.56 9.79 -4.30
N LYS A 171 -4.46 9.28 -3.09
CA LYS A 171 -5.23 9.76 -1.93
C LYS A 171 -4.53 10.90 -1.24
N GLY A 172 -3.22 10.80 -1.03
CA GLY A 172 -2.42 11.82 -0.39
C GLY A 172 -2.98 12.24 0.99
N ASP A 173 -3.47 11.30 1.79
CA ASP A 173 -4.05 11.58 3.11
C ASP A 173 -3.07 11.18 4.21
N VAL A 174 -2.55 12.16 4.94
CA VAL A 174 -1.72 11.96 6.13
C VAL A 174 -2.60 12.03 7.37
N LEU A 175 -2.53 10.99 8.20
CA LEU A 175 -3.42 10.79 9.34
C LEU A 175 -2.62 10.52 10.62
N THR A 176 -3.20 10.82 11.76
CA THR A 176 -2.80 10.23 13.04
C THR A 176 -3.33 8.80 13.14
N LEU A 177 -2.78 7.98 14.06
CA LEU A 177 -3.32 6.65 14.34
C LEU A 177 -4.83 6.68 14.65
N GLY A 178 -5.25 7.61 15.50
CA GLY A 178 -6.66 7.75 15.86
C GLY A 178 -7.58 8.04 14.68
N GLN A 179 -7.12 8.85 13.72
CA GLN A 179 -7.87 9.11 12.48
C GLN A 179 -7.88 7.88 11.57
N ALA A 180 -6.77 7.14 11.47
CA ALA A 180 -6.69 5.94 10.65
C ALA A 180 -7.69 4.86 11.09
N PHE A 181 -7.89 4.66 12.39
CA PHE A 181 -8.90 3.74 12.93
C PHE A 181 -10.34 4.02 12.47
N SER A 182 -10.64 5.26 12.16
CA SER A 182 -11.99 5.66 11.71
C SER A 182 -12.12 5.83 10.20
N GLN A 183 -11.01 6.04 9.48
CA GLN A 183 -11.03 6.41 8.07
C GLN A 183 -10.57 5.29 7.13
N ILE A 184 -9.79 4.32 7.63
CA ILE A 184 -9.29 3.21 6.81
C ILE A 184 -10.05 1.94 7.19
N PRO A 185 -10.83 1.34 6.26
CA PRO A 185 -11.48 0.05 6.49
C PRO A 185 -10.48 -1.02 6.90
N GLY A 186 -10.77 -1.78 7.95
CA GLY A 186 -9.90 -2.87 8.40
C GLY A 186 -8.66 -2.47 9.20
N PHE A 187 -8.32 -1.18 9.32
CA PHE A 187 -7.09 -0.72 10.00
C PHE A 187 -7.00 -1.18 11.47
N LYS A 188 -8.13 -1.40 12.12
CA LYS A 188 -8.18 -1.89 13.52
C LYS A 188 -7.50 -3.25 13.72
N LEU A 189 -7.34 -4.03 12.66
CA LEU A 189 -6.70 -5.34 12.72
C LEU A 189 -5.21 -5.28 13.10
N ILE A 190 -4.54 -4.15 12.87
CA ILE A 190 -3.13 -3.96 13.28
C ILE A 190 -2.96 -4.04 14.81
N CYS A 191 -3.99 -3.70 15.57
CA CYS A 191 -3.92 -3.62 17.04
C CYS A 191 -4.58 -4.82 17.76
N ASN A 192 -4.93 -5.89 17.06
CA ASN A 192 -5.60 -7.06 17.65
C ASN A 192 -4.65 -8.22 17.92
#